data_e64c05deb33c95f7b40aa9389aebd6c6
#
_entry.id   e64c05deb33c95f7b40aa9389aebd6c6
#
_cell.length_a   1.000
_cell.length_b   1.000
_cell.length_c   1.000
_cell.angle_alpha   90.00
_cell.angle_beta   90.00
_cell.angle_gamma   90.00
#
_symmetry.space_group_name_H-M   'P 1'
#
loop_
_entity.id
_entity.type
_entity.pdbx_description
1 polymer ?
#
loop_
_entity_poly.entity_id
_entity_poly.type
_entity_poly.pdbx_seq_one_letter_code
_entity_poly.pdbx_strand_id
1 'polypeptide(L)'
;TGRDKMNIVLLSGGSGNRLWPLSTPENSKQFLKILKTDDGRTESMLQRVFAQIHRVDPSAVVTVATSADQAAEIHRQLGEAIKISIEPDKKDTFPAIVLASSYLVDVLQIDPEETVAFCPVDPFADDSFFATIRDACAYISSVQEHLMLLGITPTAPLEKYGYIVPKAENDISLVASFKEKPDKKNAQRYIDNGALWNAGVFVFKLSYILKRAHELIDFSDYYDLFQKYHTLERISFDYAVVEHEKDILVKRYNGCLLYT
;
A
#
# COMPACT_ATOMS: atom_id res chain seq x y z
N THR A 1 22.62 17.25 3.49
CA THR A 1 22.34 15.83 3.18
C THR A 1 21.24 15.36 4.12
N GLY A 2 19.98 15.76 3.83
CA GLY A 2 18.82 15.18 4.51
C GLY A 2 18.71 13.71 4.07
N ARG A 3 18.60 12.77 5.03
CA ARG A 3 18.08 11.44 4.72
C ARG A 3 16.68 11.67 4.15
N ASP A 4 16.42 11.14 2.96
CA ASP A 4 15.10 11.23 2.36
C ASP A 4 14.09 10.58 3.33
N LYS A 5 13.19 11.40 3.88
CA LYS A 5 12.14 10.91 4.79
C LYS A 5 11.21 9.98 4.03
N MET A 6 10.77 8.91 4.64
CA MET A 6 9.82 8.00 4.05
C MET A 6 8.43 8.65 3.97
N ASN A 7 7.87 8.77 2.75
CA ASN A 7 6.45 9.09 2.57
C ASN A 7 5.70 7.76 2.43
N ILE A 8 4.73 7.51 3.29
CA ILE A 8 3.93 6.30 3.26
C ILE A 8 2.44 6.60 3.38
N VAL A 9 1.64 6.00 2.50
CA VAL A 9 0.18 6.06 2.54
C VAL A 9 -0.35 4.70 2.98
N LEU A 10 -1.10 4.69 4.08
CA LEU A 10 -1.79 3.51 4.59
C LEU A 10 -3.17 3.42 3.95
N LEU A 11 -3.43 2.33 3.23
CA LEU A 11 -4.72 2.06 2.60
C LEU A 11 -5.66 1.40 3.62
N SER A 12 -6.70 2.12 4.04
CA SER A 12 -7.67 1.71 5.08
C SER A 12 -9.10 1.56 4.55
N GLY A 13 -9.29 1.34 3.26
CA GLY A 13 -10.62 1.28 2.61
C GLY A 13 -11.37 -0.05 2.73
N GLY A 14 -10.87 -1.05 3.46
CA GLY A 14 -11.50 -2.36 3.60
C GLY A 14 -12.81 -2.33 4.41
N SER A 15 -13.86 -3.05 3.95
CA SER A 15 -15.18 -3.10 4.59
C SER A 15 -15.24 -3.85 5.93
N GLY A 16 -14.14 -4.42 6.41
CA GLY A 16 -14.00 -4.99 7.76
C GLY A 16 -14.99 -6.08 8.21
N ASN A 17 -15.92 -6.50 7.36
CA ASN A 17 -17.07 -7.36 7.72
C ASN A 17 -16.70 -8.80 8.16
N ARG A 18 -15.43 -9.19 8.09
CA ARG A 18 -14.98 -10.56 8.39
C ARG A 18 -14.96 -10.90 9.87
N LEU A 19 -15.03 -9.91 10.77
CA LEU A 19 -15.03 -10.09 12.23
C LEU A 19 -16.39 -9.72 12.87
N TRP A 20 -17.47 -9.71 12.09
CA TRP A 20 -18.80 -9.48 12.67
C TRP A 20 -19.09 -10.51 13.80
N PRO A 21 -19.65 -10.13 14.96
CA PRO A 21 -20.22 -8.82 15.32
C PRO A 21 -19.21 -7.81 15.92
N LEU A 22 -17.91 -8.14 16.01
CA LEU A 22 -16.90 -7.25 16.60
C LEU A 22 -16.57 -6.06 15.68
N SER A 23 -16.71 -6.23 14.35
CA SER A 23 -16.51 -5.16 13.39
C SER A 23 -17.83 -4.68 12.79
N THR A 24 -17.99 -3.37 12.68
CA THR A 24 -19.08 -2.68 11.97
C THR A 24 -18.51 -1.79 10.88
N PRO A 25 -19.32 -1.22 9.97
CA PRO A 25 -18.80 -0.25 9.00
C PRO A 25 -18.06 0.93 9.63
N GLU A 26 -18.54 1.41 10.80
CA GLU A 26 -17.91 2.50 11.55
C GLU A 26 -16.71 2.03 12.39
N ASN A 27 -16.68 0.75 12.76
CA ASN A 27 -15.62 0.17 13.59
C ASN A 27 -15.02 -1.04 12.89
N SER A 28 -14.32 -0.77 11.78
CA SER A 28 -13.65 -1.78 10.98
C SER A 28 -12.54 -2.50 11.78
N LYS A 29 -12.20 -3.73 11.36
CA LYS A 29 -11.24 -4.61 12.07
C LYS A 29 -9.91 -3.95 12.45
N GLN A 30 -9.39 -3.06 11.59
CA GLN A 30 -8.12 -2.36 11.81
C GLN A 30 -8.15 -1.35 12.97
N PHE A 31 -9.34 -0.97 13.45
CA PHE A 31 -9.54 -0.06 14.59
C PHE A 31 -9.80 -0.78 15.92
N LEU A 32 -10.04 -2.08 15.89
CA LEU A 32 -10.31 -2.86 17.11
C LEU A 32 -9.03 -2.96 17.95
N LYS A 33 -9.11 -2.53 19.21
CA LYS A 33 -7.99 -2.59 20.18
C LYS A 33 -7.90 -3.97 20.81
N ILE A 34 -7.49 -4.97 20.03
CA ILE A 34 -7.39 -6.37 20.43
C ILE A 34 -5.97 -6.90 20.50
N LEU A 35 -4.99 -6.15 19.98
CA LEU A 35 -3.59 -6.54 20.03
C LEU A 35 -3.00 -6.13 21.37
N LYS A 36 -2.29 -7.07 22.03
CA LYS A 36 -1.59 -6.79 23.26
C LYS A 36 -0.20 -6.20 22.98
N THR A 37 0.13 -5.13 23.67
CA THR A 37 1.46 -4.55 23.72
C THR A 37 2.31 -5.22 24.81
N ASP A 38 3.62 -5.09 24.75
CA ASP A 38 4.55 -5.68 25.75
C ASP A 38 4.31 -5.17 27.17
N ASP A 39 3.76 -3.96 27.33
CA ASP A 39 3.43 -3.35 28.62
C ASP A 39 2.00 -3.70 29.10
N GLY A 40 1.32 -4.63 28.41
CA GLY A 40 0.00 -5.16 28.79
C GLY A 40 -1.19 -4.30 28.38
N ARG A 41 -0.99 -3.18 27.70
CA ARG A 41 -2.08 -2.38 27.09
C ARG A 41 -2.61 -3.07 25.84
N THR A 42 -3.69 -2.55 25.30
CA THR A 42 -4.24 -2.97 24.00
C THR A 42 -4.13 -1.87 22.97
N GLU A 43 -3.77 -2.25 21.75
CA GLU A 43 -3.70 -1.36 20.59
C GLU A 43 -4.49 -1.93 19.41
N SER A 44 -4.83 -1.06 18.47
CA SER A 44 -5.38 -1.47 17.18
C SER A 44 -4.26 -1.77 16.18
N MET A 45 -4.60 -2.42 15.06
CA MET A 45 -3.65 -2.62 13.98
C MET A 45 -3.15 -1.27 13.42
N LEU A 46 -4.03 -0.29 13.27
CA LEU A 46 -3.67 1.05 12.84
C LEU A 46 -2.61 1.70 13.77
N GLN A 47 -2.83 1.63 15.10
CA GLN A 47 -1.89 2.18 16.08
C GLN A 47 -0.55 1.44 16.05
N ARG A 48 -0.58 0.11 15.93
CA ARG A 48 0.62 -0.71 15.82
C ARG A 48 1.46 -0.34 14.59
N VAL A 49 0.84 -0.34 13.42
CA VAL A 49 1.52 -0.01 12.15
C VAL A 49 2.10 1.41 12.19
N PHE A 50 1.33 2.38 12.68
CA PHE A 50 1.81 3.76 12.82
C PHE A 50 3.03 3.86 13.73
N ALA A 51 3.01 3.18 14.89
CA ALA A 51 4.14 3.15 15.81
C ALA A 51 5.38 2.46 15.20
N GLN A 52 5.20 1.35 14.46
CA GLN A 52 6.28 0.64 13.77
C GLN A 52 6.96 1.52 12.72
N ILE A 53 6.18 2.23 11.91
CA ILE A 53 6.72 3.15 10.91
C ILE A 53 7.62 4.20 11.58
N HIS A 54 7.17 4.82 12.66
CA HIS A 54 7.95 5.87 13.34
C HIS A 54 9.14 5.35 14.15
N ARG A 55 9.14 4.06 14.54
CA ARG A 55 10.36 3.42 15.10
C ARG A 55 11.42 3.22 14.03
N VAL A 56 11.01 2.88 12.80
CA VAL A 56 11.93 2.67 11.67
C VAL A 56 12.43 3.99 11.09
N ASP A 57 11.55 4.97 10.95
CA ASP A 57 11.85 6.31 10.48
C ASP A 57 11.06 7.36 11.29
N PRO A 58 11.67 7.95 12.32
CA PRO A 58 11.01 9.00 13.12
C PRO A 58 10.58 10.22 12.34
N SER A 59 11.13 10.45 11.13
CA SER A 59 10.79 11.56 10.24
C SER A 59 9.72 11.19 9.19
N ALA A 60 9.24 9.95 9.18
CA ALA A 60 8.27 9.49 8.19
C ALA A 60 7.02 10.37 8.16
N VAL A 61 6.57 10.66 6.95
CA VAL A 61 5.27 11.30 6.70
C VAL A 61 4.24 10.23 6.42
N VAL A 62 3.31 10.04 7.35
CA VAL A 62 2.23 9.05 7.23
C VAL A 62 0.95 9.75 6.85
N THR A 63 0.33 9.28 5.78
CA THR A 63 -1.02 9.67 5.35
C THR A 63 -1.92 8.43 5.37
N VAL A 64 -3.18 8.57 5.74
CA VAL A 64 -4.15 7.48 5.69
C VAL A 64 -5.16 7.75 4.58
N ALA A 65 -5.29 6.82 3.64
CA ALA A 65 -6.35 6.85 2.61
C ALA A 65 -7.53 6.02 3.10
N THR A 66 -8.70 6.65 3.22
CA THR A 66 -9.88 6.04 3.84
C THR A 66 -11.17 6.69 3.38
N SER A 67 -12.31 6.13 3.79
CA SER A 67 -13.63 6.74 3.61
C SER A 67 -13.97 7.75 4.72
N ALA A 68 -14.90 8.65 4.45
CA ALA A 68 -15.26 9.74 5.38
C ALA A 68 -15.77 9.24 6.74
N ASP A 69 -16.47 8.11 6.77
CA ASP A 69 -17.01 7.49 7.99
C ASP A 69 -15.92 6.99 8.96
N GLN A 70 -14.71 6.75 8.47
CA GLN A 70 -13.57 6.27 9.28
C GLN A 70 -12.65 7.40 9.78
N ALA A 71 -12.73 8.58 9.21
CA ALA A 71 -11.80 9.69 9.48
C ALA A 71 -11.78 10.09 10.97
N ALA A 72 -12.94 10.20 11.61
CA ALA A 72 -13.05 10.56 13.03
C ALA A 72 -12.37 9.53 13.94
N GLU A 73 -12.50 8.23 13.64
CA GLU A 73 -11.86 7.16 14.39
C GLU A 73 -10.34 7.17 14.22
N ILE A 74 -9.84 7.49 13.03
CA ILE A 74 -8.40 7.62 12.77
C ILE A 74 -7.83 8.78 13.57
N HIS A 75 -8.46 9.96 13.58
CA HIS A 75 -8.06 11.09 14.41
C HIS A 75 -8.08 10.74 15.90
N ARG A 76 -9.11 10.03 16.36
CA ARG A 76 -9.21 9.60 17.76
C ARG A 76 -8.05 8.68 18.17
N GLN A 77 -7.56 7.83 17.27
CA GLN A 77 -6.51 6.85 17.56
C GLN A 77 -5.09 7.40 17.35
N LEU A 78 -4.89 8.24 16.33
CA LEU A 78 -3.56 8.73 15.93
C LEU A 78 -3.33 10.22 16.22
N GLY A 79 -4.38 10.96 16.63
CA GLY A 79 -4.33 12.40 16.87
C GLY A 79 -4.71 13.24 15.65
N GLU A 80 -5.01 14.52 15.89
CA GLU A 80 -5.51 15.44 14.87
C GLU A 80 -4.49 15.86 13.80
N ALA A 81 -3.20 15.62 14.07
CA ALA A 81 -2.13 15.99 13.13
C ALA A 81 -1.98 15.02 11.94
N ILE A 82 -2.57 13.82 12.03
CA ILE A 82 -2.49 12.83 10.97
C ILE A 82 -3.16 13.36 9.69
N LYS A 83 -2.52 13.13 8.54
CA LYS A 83 -3.07 13.50 7.23
C LYS A 83 -3.97 12.39 6.72
N ILE A 84 -5.12 12.77 6.20
CA ILE A 84 -6.13 11.83 5.69
C ILE A 84 -6.54 12.24 4.28
N SER A 85 -6.40 11.31 3.33
CA SER A 85 -7.00 11.40 2.00
C SER A 85 -8.35 10.68 2.03
N ILE A 86 -9.43 11.42 1.90
CA ILE A 86 -10.80 10.87 2.01
C ILE A 86 -11.31 10.50 0.62
N GLU A 87 -11.67 9.23 0.45
CA GLU A 87 -12.36 8.74 -0.73
C GLU A 87 -13.86 9.07 -0.65
N PRO A 88 -14.44 9.74 -1.67
CA PRO A 88 -15.88 10.01 -1.69
C PRO A 88 -16.74 8.78 -1.91
N ASP A 89 -16.18 7.73 -2.53
CA ASP A 89 -16.84 6.48 -2.87
C ASP A 89 -15.83 5.32 -2.86
N LYS A 90 -16.31 4.07 -2.80
CA LYS A 90 -15.45 2.87 -2.78
C LYS A 90 -15.17 2.39 -4.21
N LYS A 91 -13.99 2.69 -4.73
CA LYS A 91 -13.59 2.40 -6.13
C LYS A 91 -12.42 1.42 -6.27
N ASP A 92 -12.03 0.73 -5.17
CA ASP A 92 -10.86 -0.14 -5.12
C ASP A 92 -9.53 0.64 -5.13
N THR A 93 -8.39 -0.07 -5.19
CA THR A 93 -7.08 0.50 -4.84
C THR A 93 -6.52 1.47 -5.89
N PHE A 94 -6.82 1.32 -7.19
CA PHE A 94 -6.28 2.24 -8.18
C PHE A 94 -6.81 3.67 -8.02
N PRO A 95 -8.13 3.94 -7.99
CA PRO A 95 -8.62 5.28 -7.75
C PRO A 95 -8.20 5.85 -6.39
N ALA A 96 -8.14 5.02 -5.34
CA ALA A 96 -7.67 5.44 -4.02
C ALA A 96 -6.21 5.91 -4.04
N ILE A 97 -5.33 5.18 -4.73
CA ILE A 97 -3.91 5.52 -4.90
C ILE A 97 -3.77 6.82 -5.70
N VAL A 98 -4.52 6.98 -6.79
CA VAL A 98 -4.47 8.20 -7.61
C VAL A 98 -4.94 9.41 -6.82
N LEU A 99 -6.06 9.30 -6.09
CA LEU A 99 -6.60 10.39 -5.27
C LEU A 99 -5.62 10.78 -4.16
N ALA A 100 -5.05 9.81 -3.44
CA ALA A 100 -4.08 10.08 -2.39
C ALA A 100 -2.78 10.68 -2.95
N SER A 101 -2.32 10.25 -4.12
CA SER A 101 -1.14 10.82 -4.79
C SER A 101 -1.37 12.28 -5.19
N SER A 102 -2.55 12.59 -5.76
CA SER A 102 -2.93 13.98 -6.06
C SER A 102 -3.04 14.82 -4.77
N TYR A 103 -3.60 14.26 -3.68
CA TYR A 103 -3.66 14.91 -2.38
C TYR A 103 -2.27 15.26 -1.84
N LEU A 104 -1.31 14.34 -1.95
CA LEU A 104 0.07 14.59 -1.52
C LEU A 104 0.71 15.75 -2.29
N VAL A 105 0.52 15.81 -3.60
CA VAL A 105 1.11 16.87 -4.45
C VAL A 105 0.34 18.17 -4.35
N ASP A 106 -0.97 18.16 -4.56
CA ASP A 106 -1.76 19.37 -4.72
C ASP A 106 -2.14 20.03 -3.38
N VAL A 107 -2.34 19.23 -2.33
CA VAL A 107 -2.78 19.71 -1.02
C VAL A 107 -1.62 19.79 -0.03
N LEU A 108 -0.82 18.74 0.09
CA LEU A 108 0.32 18.72 1.02
C LEU A 108 1.60 19.32 0.44
N GLN A 109 1.60 19.68 -0.86
CA GLN A 109 2.73 20.30 -1.57
C GLN A 109 4.03 19.46 -1.51
N ILE A 110 3.88 18.13 -1.56
CA ILE A 110 5.03 17.23 -1.68
C ILE A 110 5.53 17.28 -3.11
N ASP A 111 6.86 17.31 -3.28
CA ASP A 111 7.48 17.34 -4.60
C ASP A 111 7.07 16.08 -5.40
N PRO A 112 6.57 16.21 -6.64
CA PRO A 112 6.23 15.06 -7.48
C PRO A 112 7.38 14.08 -7.71
N GLU A 113 8.64 14.50 -7.58
CA GLU A 113 9.80 13.61 -7.70
C GLU A 113 10.10 12.81 -6.43
N GLU A 114 9.43 13.11 -5.31
CA GLU A 114 9.55 12.29 -4.10
C GLU A 114 8.91 10.91 -4.29
N THR A 115 9.55 9.92 -3.66
CA THR A 115 9.07 8.54 -3.62
C THR A 115 8.03 8.37 -2.51
N VAL A 116 6.99 7.62 -2.81
CA VAL A 116 5.95 7.24 -1.86
C VAL A 116 5.74 5.73 -1.87
N ALA A 117 5.47 5.17 -0.70
CA ALA A 117 5.00 3.80 -0.55
C ALA A 117 3.51 3.77 -0.22
N PHE A 118 2.76 2.92 -0.89
CA PHE A 118 1.38 2.57 -0.52
C PHE A 118 1.37 1.20 0.11
N CYS A 119 0.80 1.09 1.30
CA CYS A 119 0.79 -0.12 2.11
C CYS A 119 -0.60 -0.35 2.70
N PRO A 120 -1.14 -1.59 2.68
CA PRO A 120 -2.34 -1.89 3.45
C PRO A 120 -2.15 -1.59 4.93
N VAL A 121 -3.22 -1.25 5.64
CA VAL A 121 -3.18 -0.93 7.09
C VAL A 121 -3.17 -2.16 7.98
N ASP A 122 -3.35 -3.36 7.43
CA ASP A 122 -3.59 -4.61 8.14
C ASP A 122 -2.48 -5.68 8.09
N PRO A 123 -1.20 -5.38 7.71
CA PRO A 123 -0.15 -6.38 7.80
C PRO A 123 0.29 -6.57 9.26
N PHE A 124 0.25 -7.80 9.73
CA PHE A 124 0.86 -8.17 11.00
C PHE A 124 2.28 -8.69 10.72
N ALA A 125 3.26 -7.82 10.95
CA ALA A 125 4.67 -8.06 10.73
C ALA A 125 5.51 -7.42 11.85
N ASP A 126 6.80 -7.67 11.86
CA ASP A 126 7.73 -6.94 12.71
C ASP A 126 8.23 -5.64 12.03
N ASP A 127 9.08 -4.88 12.73
CA ASP A 127 9.59 -3.60 12.24
C ASP A 127 10.46 -3.76 10.98
N SER A 128 11.01 -4.95 10.70
CA SER A 128 11.81 -5.21 9.49
C SER A 128 11.00 -5.09 8.20
N PHE A 129 9.68 -5.27 8.27
CA PHE A 129 8.79 -5.04 7.14
C PHE A 129 8.81 -3.57 6.70
N PHE A 130 8.67 -2.65 7.66
CA PHE A 130 8.71 -1.21 7.38
C PHE A 130 10.13 -0.72 7.04
N ALA A 131 11.18 -1.35 7.60
CA ALA A 131 12.55 -1.10 7.17
C ALA A 131 12.76 -1.51 5.71
N THR A 132 12.18 -2.63 5.27
CA THR A 132 12.21 -3.06 3.86
C THR A 132 11.48 -2.07 2.96
N ILE A 133 10.35 -1.50 3.39
CA ILE A 133 9.63 -0.45 2.64
C ILE A 133 10.47 0.82 2.52
N ARG A 134 11.09 1.28 3.62
CA ARG A 134 12.00 2.45 3.62
C ARG A 134 13.14 2.24 2.61
N ASP A 135 13.77 1.08 2.65
CA ASP A 135 14.87 0.75 1.75
C ASP A 135 14.43 0.67 0.29
N ALA A 136 13.20 0.19 0.04
CA ALA A 136 12.59 0.21 -1.30
C ALA A 136 12.36 1.65 -1.81
N CYS A 137 11.88 2.55 -0.94
CA CYS A 137 11.74 3.97 -1.28
C CYS A 137 13.08 4.60 -1.65
N ALA A 138 14.13 4.37 -0.83
CA ALA A 138 15.46 4.88 -1.10
C ALA A 138 16.04 4.31 -2.41
N TYR A 139 15.77 3.06 -2.74
CA TYR A 139 16.21 2.46 -3.98
C TYR A 139 15.54 3.09 -5.20
N ILE A 140 14.20 3.18 -5.20
CA ILE A 140 13.42 3.78 -6.31
C ILE A 140 13.79 5.26 -6.53
N SER A 141 14.14 5.99 -5.48
CA SER A 141 14.58 7.40 -5.63
C SER A 141 15.88 7.52 -6.44
N SER A 142 16.71 6.47 -6.50
CA SER A 142 18.06 6.47 -7.07
C SER A 142 18.17 5.79 -8.44
N VAL A 143 17.10 5.15 -8.93
CA VAL A 143 17.11 4.38 -10.19
C VAL A 143 16.14 4.94 -11.22
N GLN A 144 16.20 4.41 -12.45
CA GLN A 144 15.32 4.83 -13.55
C GLN A 144 13.99 4.08 -13.58
N GLU A 145 13.95 2.89 -13.01
CA GLU A 145 12.72 2.13 -12.85
C GLU A 145 11.73 2.90 -11.99
N HIS A 146 10.43 2.78 -12.30
CA HIS A 146 9.43 3.67 -11.74
C HIS A 146 8.54 3.03 -10.69
N LEU A 147 8.46 1.69 -10.68
CA LEU A 147 7.56 0.92 -9.81
C LEU A 147 8.30 -0.25 -9.19
N MET A 148 8.19 -0.38 -7.87
CA MET A 148 8.66 -1.55 -7.13
C MET A 148 7.53 -2.16 -6.31
N LEU A 149 7.45 -3.49 -6.34
CA LEU A 149 6.59 -4.31 -5.51
C LEU A 149 7.39 -4.93 -4.36
N LEU A 150 6.73 -5.26 -3.26
CA LEU A 150 7.29 -6.17 -2.25
C LEU A 150 6.79 -7.59 -2.50
N GLY A 151 7.71 -8.53 -2.50
CA GLY A 151 7.44 -9.94 -2.70
C GLY A 151 7.75 -10.78 -1.46
N ILE A 152 6.86 -11.72 -1.14
CA ILE A 152 6.96 -12.62 0.01
C ILE A 152 7.06 -14.05 -0.50
N THR A 153 7.92 -14.87 0.11
CA THR A 153 8.03 -16.30 -0.24
C THR A 153 6.70 -17.02 0.03
N PRO A 154 6.08 -17.66 -1.00
CA PRO A 154 4.84 -18.38 -0.83
C PRO A 154 5.03 -19.63 0.03
N THR A 155 4.03 -19.94 0.85
CA THR A 155 3.98 -21.18 1.66
C THR A 155 2.96 -22.19 1.14
N ALA A 156 2.07 -21.76 0.23
CA ALA A 156 1.04 -22.60 -0.39
C ALA A 156 0.52 -21.97 -1.69
N PRO A 157 -0.09 -22.74 -2.62
CA PRO A 157 -0.68 -22.21 -3.85
C PRO A 157 -2.05 -21.56 -3.58
N LEU A 158 -2.06 -20.36 -2.99
CA LEU A 158 -3.26 -19.62 -2.62
C LEU A 158 -3.75 -18.75 -3.78
N GLU A 159 -5.04 -18.87 -4.12
CA GLU A 159 -5.66 -18.17 -5.24
C GLU A 159 -6.02 -16.71 -4.93
N LYS A 160 -5.87 -16.28 -3.66
CA LYS A 160 -6.22 -14.93 -3.22
C LYS A 160 -5.10 -13.88 -3.38
N TYR A 161 -3.91 -14.31 -3.79
CA TYR A 161 -2.74 -13.43 -3.95
C TYR A 161 -2.36 -13.24 -5.41
N GLY A 162 -1.73 -12.10 -5.71
CA GLY A 162 -0.95 -11.92 -6.92
C GLY A 162 0.40 -12.63 -6.82
N TYR A 163 0.90 -13.10 -7.94
CA TYR A 163 2.17 -13.82 -8.06
C TYR A 163 3.15 -13.04 -8.92
N ILE A 164 4.33 -12.78 -8.36
CA ILE A 164 5.42 -12.04 -9.00
C ILE A 164 6.52 -13.05 -9.32
N VAL A 165 6.84 -13.23 -10.59
CA VAL A 165 7.99 -14.04 -11.02
C VAL A 165 9.18 -13.13 -11.25
N PRO A 166 10.23 -13.16 -10.39
CA PRO A 166 11.43 -12.36 -10.59
C PRO A 166 12.29 -12.92 -11.72
N LYS A 167 13.05 -12.07 -12.40
CA LYS A 167 14.05 -12.49 -13.41
C LYS A 167 15.27 -13.16 -12.78
N ALA A 168 15.58 -12.84 -11.50
CA ALA A 168 16.71 -13.36 -10.77
C ALA A 168 16.38 -13.54 -9.28
N GLU A 169 17.10 -14.44 -8.60
CA GLU A 169 16.94 -14.71 -7.16
C GLU A 169 17.68 -13.70 -6.25
N ASN A 170 17.81 -12.46 -6.68
CA ASN A 170 18.43 -11.39 -5.92
C ASN A 170 17.41 -10.75 -4.95
N ASP A 171 17.92 -10.01 -3.96
CA ASP A 171 17.08 -9.23 -3.03
C ASP A 171 16.18 -8.23 -3.78
N ILE A 172 16.73 -7.57 -4.81
CA ILE A 172 15.99 -6.75 -5.77
C ILE A 172 16.20 -7.32 -7.17
N SER A 173 15.13 -7.53 -7.91
CA SER A 173 15.15 -8.05 -9.28
C SER A 173 14.11 -7.38 -10.14
N LEU A 174 14.35 -7.33 -11.44
CA LEU A 174 13.29 -7.07 -12.41
C LEU A 174 12.26 -8.20 -12.36
N VAL A 175 11.00 -7.85 -12.58
CA VAL A 175 9.89 -8.79 -12.70
C VAL A 175 9.84 -9.35 -14.12
N ALA A 176 9.83 -10.68 -14.24
CA ALA A 176 9.65 -11.38 -15.50
C ALA A 176 8.17 -11.47 -15.88
N SER A 177 7.29 -11.74 -14.92
CA SER A 177 5.84 -11.76 -15.12
C SER A 177 5.10 -11.51 -13.80
N PHE A 178 3.89 -10.99 -13.92
CA PHE A 178 2.95 -10.80 -12.81
C PHE A 178 1.60 -11.39 -13.19
N LYS A 179 0.94 -12.05 -12.24
CA LYS A 179 -0.43 -12.54 -12.41
C LYS A 179 -1.25 -12.38 -11.14
N GLU A 180 -2.32 -11.63 -11.26
CA GLU A 180 -3.28 -11.44 -10.15
C GLU A 180 -4.20 -12.66 -10.03
N LYS A 181 -4.29 -13.21 -8.82
CA LYS A 181 -5.25 -14.26 -8.42
C LYS A 181 -5.41 -15.42 -9.42
N PRO A 182 -4.32 -16.14 -9.75
CA PRO A 182 -4.41 -17.31 -10.62
C PRO A 182 -5.18 -18.45 -9.93
N ASP A 183 -5.68 -19.40 -10.71
CA ASP A 183 -6.20 -20.65 -10.14
C ASP A 183 -5.10 -21.44 -9.42
N LYS A 184 -5.49 -22.41 -8.58
CA LYS A 184 -4.57 -23.20 -7.74
C LYS A 184 -3.48 -23.92 -8.54
N LYS A 185 -3.82 -24.43 -9.74
CA LYS A 185 -2.88 -25.15 -10.61
C LYS A 185 -1.81 -24.20 -11.15
N ASN A 186 -2.22 -23.04 -11.63
CA ASN A 186 -1.31 -22.01 -12.10
C ASN A 186 -0.50 -21.39 -10.95
N ALA A 187 -1.13 -21.17 -9.79
CA ALA A 187 -0.43 -20.73 -8.58
C ALA A 187 0.75 -21.67 -8.21
N GLN A 188 0.52 -22.98 -8.24
CA GLN A 188 1.60 -23.95 -7.99
C GLN A 188 2.70 -23.84 -9.05
N ARG A 189 2.37 -23.71 -10.33
CA ARG A 189 3.37 -23.53 -11.40
C ARG A 189 4.21 -22.26 -11.20
N TYR A 190 3.59 -21.17 -10.74
CA TYR A 190 4.33 -19.95 -10.41
C TYR A 190 5.30 -20.16 -9.26
N ILE A 191 4.86 -20.85 -8.19
CA ILE A 191 5.73 -21.21 -7.05
C ILE A 191 6.92 -22.04 -7.52
N ASP A 192 6.68 -23.08 -8.34
CA ASP A 192 7.72 -23.95 -8.88
C ASP A 192 8.74 -23.19 -9.74
N ASN A 193 8.36 -22.04 -10.29
CA ASN A 193 9.21 -21.10 -11.04
C ASN A 193 9.79 -19.97 -10.17
N GLY A 194 9.78 -20.09 -8.84
CA GLY A 194 10.37 -19.13 -7.93
C GLY A 194 9.56 -17.85 -7.72
N ALA A 195 8.26 -17.87 -8.00
CA ALA A 195 7.39 -16.73 -7.78
C ALA A 195 7.28 -16.36 -6.30
N LEU A 196 7.03 -15.07 -6.07
CA LEU A 196 6.71 -14.48 -4.78
C LEU A 196 5.24 -14.09 -4.73
N TRP A 197 4.62 -14.09 -3.55
CA TRP A 197 3.34 -13.42 -3.36
C TRP A 197 3.53 -11.90 -3.38
N ASN A 198 2.62 -11.21 -4.04
CA ASN A 198 2.50 -9.76 -3.95
C ASN A 198 2.01 -9.36 -2.56
N ALA A 199 2.82 -8.59 -1.83
CA ALA A 199 2.48 -8.09 -0.51
C ALA A 199 1.42 -6.96 -0.53
N GLY A 200 1.03 -6.48 -1.71
CA GLY A 200 0.13 -5.32 -1.84
C GLY A 200 0.78 -4.00 -1.46
N VAL A 201 2.10 -3.93 -1.43
CA VAL A 201 2.89 -2.72 -1.23
C VAL A 201 3.42 -2.25 -2.57
N PHE A 202 3.16 -0.98 -2.89
CA PHE A 202 3.58 -0.34 -4.13
C PHE A 202 4.46 0.85 -3.80
N VAL A 203 5.64 0.92 -4.41
CA VAL A 203 6.62 2.00 -4.20
C VAL A 203 6.94 2.64 -5.54
N PHE A 204 6.75 3.96 -5.65
CA PHE A 204 6.98 4.71 -6.90
C PHE A 204 7.21 6.20 -6.61
N LYS A 205 7.70 6.94 -7.62
CA LYS A 205 7.70 8.41 -7.60
C LYS A 205 6.28 8.93 -7.87
N LEU A 206 5.87 10.00 -7.18
CA LEU A 206 4.54 10.60 -7.39
C LEU A 206 4.32 11.04 -8.84
N SER A 207 5.36 11.59 -9.50
CA SER A 207 5.30 11.98 -10.91
C SER A 207 4.95 10.81 -11.84
N TYR A 208 5.47 9.61 -11.55
CA TYR A 208 5.16 8.42 -12.33
C TYR A 208 3.66 8.06 -12.26
N ILE A 209 3.12 7.92 -11.05
CA ILE A 209 1.72 7.49 -10.90
C ILE A 209 0.74 8.55 -11.41
N LEU A 210 1.02 9.83 -11.22
CA LEU A 210 0.18 10.90 -11.75
C LEU A 210 0.18 10.93 -13.28
N LYS A 211 1.34 10.71 -13.92
CA LYS A 211 1.41 10.55 -15.38
C LYS A 211 0.55 9.37 -15.84
N ARG A 212 0.69 8.19 -15.23
CA ARG A 212 -0.12 7.01 -15.56
C ARG A 212 -1.61 7.26 -15.34
N ALA A 213 -1.96 7.97 -14.26
CA ALA A 213 -3.35 8.34 -13.97
C ALA A 213 -3.95 9.23 -15.07
N HIS A 214 -3.23 10.24 -15.56
CA HIS A 214 -3.68 11.11 -16.65
C HIS A 214 -3.82 10.39 -18.00
N GLU A 215 -3.16 9.25 -18.20
CA GLU A 215 -3.37 8.41 -19.38
C GLU A 215 -4.70 7.63 -19.31
N LEU A 216 -5.23 7.40 -18.11
CA LEU A 216 -6.39 6.55 -17.83
C LEU A 216 -7.62 7.32 -17.35
N ILE A 217 -7.44 8.48 -16.74
CA ILE A 217 -8.48 9.31 -16.11
C ILE A 217 -8.30 10.76 -16.56
N ASP A 218 -9.40 11.39 -16.99
CA ASP A 218 -9.42 12.82 -17.32
C ASP A 218 -9.70 13.66 -16.06
N PHE A 219 -8.67 14.30 -15.51
CA PHE A 219 -8.76 15.24 -14.38
C PHE A 219 -7.63 16.27 -14.44
N SER A 220 -7.81 17.43 -13.83
CA SER A 220 -6.81 18.50 -13.82
C SER A 220 -5.98 18.54 -12.54
N ASP A 221 -6.60 18.31 -11.39
CA ASP A 221 -6.00 18.36 -10.06
C ASP A 221 -6.79 17.51 -9.05
N TYR A 222 -6.35 17.53 -7.79
CA TYR A 222 -7.01 16.80 -6.69
C TYR A 222 -8.50 17.14 -6.57
N TYR A 223 -8.87 18.42 -6.66
CA TYR A 223 -10.26 18.84 -6.43
C TYR A 223 -11.17 18.40 -7.57
N ASP A 224 -10.71 18.51 -8.81
CA ASP A 224 -11.42 18.01 -9.99
C ASP A 224 -11.58 16.47 -9.92
N LEU A 225 -10.51 15.77 -9.58
CA LEU A 225 -10.56 14.31 -9.39
C LEU A 225 -11.52 13.91 -8.26
N PHE A 226 -11.52 14.63 -7.14
CA PHE A 226 -12.42 14.36 -6.01
C PHE A 226 -13.89 14.50 -6.42
N GLN A 227 -14.23 15.53 -7.19
CA GLN A 227 -15.60 15.75 -7.69
C GLN A 227 -16.02 14.67 -8.71
N LYS A 228 -15.11 14.23 -9.57
CA LYS A 228 -15.34 13.20 -10.58
C LYS A 228 -15.24 11.76 -10.03
N TYR A 229 -14.82 11.58 -8.79
CA TYR A 229 -14.44 10.28 -8.24
C TYR A 229 -15.54 9.22 -8.37
N HIS A 230 -16.80 9.60 -8.21
CA HIS A 230 -17.95 8.71 -8.35
C HIS A 230 -18.10 8.12 -9.76
N THR A 231 -17.56 8.78 -10.80
CA THR A 231 -17.61 8.33 -12.20
C THR A 231 -16.51 7.32 -12.54
N LEU A 232 -15.48 7.19 -11.67
CA LEU A 232 -14.34 6.34 -11.95
C LEU A 232 -14.73 4.86 -11.94
N GLU A 233 -14.03 4.07 -12.75
CA GLU A 233 -14.14 2.62 -12.74
C GLU A 233 -13.63 2.06 -11.40
N ARG A 234 -14.32 1.05 -10.89
CA ARG A 234 -13.88 0.29 -9.72
C ARG A 234 -12.87 -0.76 -10.16
N ILE A 235 -11.59 -0.50 -9.93
CA ILE A 235 -10.50 -1.38 -10.36
C ILE A 235 -9.33 -1.35 -9.37
N SER A 236 -8.67 -2.50 -9.17
CA SER A 236 -7.47 -2.56 -8.34
C SER A 236 -6.25 -1.99 -9.09
N PHE A 237 -5.25 -1.55 -8.32
CA PHE A 237 -3.97 -1.09 -8.86
C PHE A 237 -3.24 -2.20 -9.62
N ASP A 238 -3.35 -3.44 -9.16
CA ASP A 238 -2.76 -4.60 -9.81
C ASP A 238 -3.29 -4.78 -11.24
N TYR A 239 -4.60 -4.69 -11.42
CA TYR A 239 -5.22 -4.80 -12.76
C TYR A 239 -5.03 -3.55 -13.62
N ALA A 240 -5.13 -2.36 -13.03
CA ALA A 240 -5.05 -1.12 -13.81
C ALA A 240 -3.62 -0.79 -14.25
N VAL A 241 -2.61 -1.13 -13.45
CA VAL A 241 -1.22 -0.72 -13.66
C VAL A 241 -0.27 -1.90 -13.74
N VAL A 242 -0.19 -2.74 -12.69
CA VAL A 242 0.87 -3.75 -12.56
C VAL A 242 0.87 -4.76 -13.69
N GLU A 243 -0.29 -5.27 -14.11
CA GLU A 243 -0.40 -6.24 -15.21
C GLU A 243 0.02 -5.68 -16.58
N HIS A 244 0.05 -4.37 -16.74
CA HIS A 244 0.33 -3.68 -18.01
C HIS A 244 1.68 -2.96 -18.03
N GLU A 245 2.35 -2.86 -16.88
CA GLU A 245 3.59 -2.13 -16.75
C GLU A 245 4.79 -3.00 -17.11
N LYS A 246 5.83 -2.35 -17.64
CA LYS A 246 7.13 -2.97 -17.95
C LYS A 246 8.18 -2.48 -16.95
N ASP A 247 9.28 -3.23 -16.86
CA ASP A 247 10.44 -2.85 -16.04
C ASP A 247 10.10 -2.59 -14.57
N ILE A 248 9.16 -3.38 -14.04
CA ILE A 248 8.80 -3.41 -12.62
C ILE A 248 9.93 -4.09 -11.84
N LEU A 249 10.29 -3.53 -10.69
CA LEU A 249 11.17 -4.16 -9.72
C LEU A 249 10.36 -4.91 -8.64
N VAL A 250 10.95 -5.95 -8.09
CA VAL A 250 10.47 -6.59 -6.87
C VAL A 250 11.59 -6.63 -5.83
N LYS A 251 11.29 -6.18 -4.61
CA LYS A 251 12.15 -6.36 -3.44
C LYS A 251 11.60 -7.50 -2.59
N ARG A 252 12.47 -8.45 -2.20
CA ARG A 252 12.10 -9.56 -1.34
C ARG A 252 11.98 -9.11 0.11
N TYR A 253 10.93 -9.58 0.78
CA TYR A 253 10.79 -9.53 2.23
C TYR A 253 10.88 -10.97 2.76
N ASN A 254 11.87 -11.23 3.61
CA ASN A 254 12.16 -12.58 4.13
C ASN A 254 11.58 -12.83 5.52
N GLY A 255 10.85 -11.88 6.08
CA GLY A 255 10.17 -12.01 7.36
C GLY A 255 8.81 -12.69 7.26
N CYS A 256 8.19 -12.92 8.41
CA CYS A 256 6.82 -13.42 8.49
C CYS A 256 5.83 -12.26 8.29
N LEU A 257 4.87 -12.44 7.39
CA LEU A 257 3.78 -11.51 7.16
C LEU A 257 2.46 -12.27 7.23
N LEU A 258 1.58 -11.82 8.11
CA LEU A 258 0.21 -12.30 8.22
C LEU A 258 -0.75 -11.14 7.92
N TYR A 259 -1.74 -11.39 7.07
CA TYR A 259 -2.88 -10.49 6.89
C TYR A 259 -4.00 -10.94 7.81
N THR A 260 -4.43 -10.05 8.68
CA THR A 260 -5.50 -10.29 9.65
C THR A 260 -6.91 -10.17 9.05
#